data_e693c47d92432742de4a21168d3c4f74
#
_entry.id   e693c47d92432742de4a21168d3c4f74
#
_cell.length_a   1.000
_cell.length_b   1.000
_cell.length_c   1.000
_cell.angle_alpha   90.00
_cell.angle_beta   90.00
_cell.angle_gamma   90.00
#
_symmetry.space_group_name_H-M   'P 1'
#
loop_
_entity.id
_entity.type
_entity.pdbx_description
1 polymer ?
#
loop_
_entity_poly.entity_id
_entity_poly.type
_entity_poly.pdbx_seq_one_letter_code
_entity_poly.pdbx_strand_id
1 'polypeptide(L)'
;MNNTPFTIAQMRPIREAMTISRPARLGAEVPVTWFSMGAGTSITPESYDCITLYLGAEGSGCFVLGAEARHVPLAPGELLVLPSKTLCGTLADSDGTGMIYTEIILKKEQFTMNNIIKAGQPTALKDLISYEEGSIANLDIVHADNMKFVLMAFDEGTGLTPHRAPGNAILTALEGKAIIGYEGRDYELNAGESFRFDKNGLHSVTPQGKFKMSLLLVIE
;
A
#
# COMPACT_ATOMS: atom_id res chain seq x y z
N MET A 1 -16.15 -3.98 5.56
CA MET A 1 -15.68 -2.59 5.47
C MET A 1 -16.68 -1.83 4.65
N ASN A 2 -16.96 -0.57 4.96
CA ASN A 2 -17.80 0.24 4.07
C ASN A 2 -16.94 0.68 2.88
N ASN A 3 -17.52 0.64 1.68
CA ASN A 3 -16.87 1.12 0.46
C ASN A 3 -16.99 2.66 0.40
N THR A 4 -16.20 3.32 1.22
CA THR A 4 -16.07 4.79 1.33
C THR A 4 -14.60 5.13 1.48
N PRO A 5 -14.15 6.35 1.13
CA PRO A 5 -12.79 6.80 1.37
C PRO A 5 -12.39 6.64 2.85
N PHE A 6 -11.16 6.21 3.08
CA PHE A 6 -10.61 6.02 4.42
C PHE A 6 -9.08 6.19 4.41
N THR A 7 -8.51 6.57 5.53
CA THR A 7 -7.07 6.43 5.78
C THR A 7 -6.80 5.15 6.58
N ILE A 8 -5.59 4.59 6.46
CA ILE A 8 -5.20 3.42 7.28
C ILE A 8 -5.27 3.79 8.77
N ALA A 9 -4.94 5.02 9.13
CA ALA A 9 -5.05 5.55 10.49
C ALA A 9 -6.49 5.50 11.03
N GLN A 10 -7.50 5.85 10.22
CA GLN A 10 -8.91 5.71 10.62
C GLN A 10 -9.31 4.25 10.84
N MET A 11 -8.76 3.34 10.04
CA MET A 11 -9.05 1.91 10.15
C MET A 11 -8.31 1.26 11.33
N ARG A 12 -7.14 1.77 11.67
CA ARG A 12 -6.27 1.30 12.75
C ARG A 12 -5.58 2.46 13.46
N PRO A 13 -6.30 3.23 14.30
CA PRO A 13 -5.74 4.37 15.01
C PRO A 13 -4.58 3.96 15.93
N ILE A 14 -3.58 4.81 16.02
CA ILE A 14 -2.48 4.66 16.98
C ILE A 14 -3.05 4.68 18.40
N ARG A 15 -2.53 3.81 19.25
CA ARG A 15 -2.79 3.77 20.69
C ARG A 15 -1.47 3.93 21.42
N GLU A 16 -1.45 4.81 22.41
CA GLU A 16 -0.28 5.06 23.24
C GLU A 16 0.25 3.76 23.87
N ALA A 17 1.58 3.58 23.80
CA ALA A 17 2.30 2.42 24.33
C ALA A 17 1.83 1.05 23.82
N MET A 18 1.15 1.00 22.67
CA MET A 18 0.64 -0.25 22.09
C MET A 18 1.10 -0.45 20.65
N THR A 19 1.43 -1.69 20.32
CA THR A 19 1.49 -2.18 18.94
C THR A 19 0.26 -3.02 18.67
N ILE A 20 -0.52 -2.63 17.66
CA ILE A 20 -1.78 -3.28 17.32
C ILE A 20 -1.86 -3.53 15.80
N SER A 21 -2.51 -4.61 15.39
CA SER A 21 -2.67 -4.95 13.99
C SER A 21 -4.11 -5.34 13.63
N ARG A 22 -4.44 -5.29 12.33
CA ARG A 22 -5.74 -5.70 11.80
C ARG A 22 -5.58 -6.21 10.36
N PRO A 23 -6.08 -7.42 10.04
CA PRO A 23 -6.14 -7.90 8.65
C PRO A 23 -7.05 -7.01 7.79
N ALA A 24 -6.58 -6.66 6.59
CA ALA A 24 -7.37 -5.93 5.60
C ALA A 24 -8.44 -6.81 4.91
N ARG A 25 -8.29 -8.15 4.98
CA ARG A 25 -9.23 -9.14 4.43
C ARG A 25 -9.51 -8.94 2.94
N LEU A 26 -8.45 -8.81 2.14
CA LEU A 26 -8.56 -8.76 0.68
C LEU A 26 -8.67 -10.15 0.06
N GLY A 27 -8.03 -11.16 0.69
CA GLY A 27 -8.02 -12.54 0.29
C GLY A 27 -7.22 -13.39 1.27
N ALA A 28 -7.38 -14.71 1.24
CA ALA A 28 -6.68 -15.62 2.15
C ALA A 28 -5.25 -15.92 1.69
N GLU A 29 -5.03 -15.93 0.38
CA GLU A 29 -3.76 -16.32 -0.24
C GLU A 29 -2.69 -15.21 -0.15
N VAL A 30 -3.11 -13.93 -0.04
CA VAL A 30 -2.23 -12.78 0.11
C VAL A 30 -2.58 -12.06 1.40
N PRO A 31 -1.91 -12.40 2.53
CA PRO A 31 -2.13 -11.70 3.78
C PRO A 31 -1.72 -10.22 3.66
N VAL A 32 -2.67 -9.35 3.94
CA VAL A 32 -2.48 -7.89 4.03
C VAL A 32 -2.91 -7.46 5.41
N THR A 33 -1.98 -6.85 6.16
CA THR A 33 -2.21 -6.47 7.56
C THR A 33 -1.81 -5.02 7.79
N TRP A 34 -2.67 -4.26 8.43
CA TRP A 34 -2.38 -2.91 8.90
C TRP A 34 -1.84 -2.96 10.31
N PHE A 35 -0.72 -2.28 10.53
CA PHE A 35 -0.08 -2.11 11.82
C PHE A 35 -0.15 -0.66 12.26
N SER A 36 -0.40 -0.45 13.55
CA SER A 36 -0.24 0.83 14.22
C SER A 36 0.62 0.62 15.47
N MET A 37 1.63 1.43 15.60
CA MET A 37 2.60 1.40 16.68
C MET A 37 2.59 2.74 17.41
N GLY A 38 2.35 2.73 18.71
CA GLY A 38 2.51 3.92 19.57
C GLY A 38 3.97 4.35 19.64
N ALA A 39 4.22 5.61 19.94
CA ALA A 39 5.58 6.16 20.05
C ALA A 39 6.44 5.28 20.99
N GLY A 40 7.67 5.01 20.58
CA GLY A 40 8.65 4.20 21.32
C GLY A 40 8.34 2.71 21.41
N THR A 41 7.24 2.21 20.79
CA THR A 41 6.97 0.76 20.77
C THR A 41 7.78 0.06 19.67
N SER A 42 8.04 -1.23 19.86
CA SER A 42 8.82 -2.03 18.92
C SER A 42 8.19 -3.40 18.68
N ILE A 43 8.53 -3.99 17.54
CA ILE A 43 8.32 -5.41 17.24
C ILE A 43 9.70 -6.05 17.18
N THR A 44 9.89 -7.15 17.95
CA THR A 44 11.14 -7.92 17.93
C THR A 44 11.42 -8.47 16.55
N PRO A 45 12.72 -8.56 16.15
CA PRO A 45 13.07 -9.07 14.84
C PRO A 45 12.59 -10.51 14.62
N GLU A 46 11.88 -10.71 13.52
CA GLU A 46 11.42 -12.00 13.02
C GLU A 46 11.83 -12.18 11.56
N SER A 47 11.80 -13.39 11.04
CA SER A 47 12.07 -13.66 9.62
C SER A 47 10.98 -14.56 9.03
N TYR A 48 10.56 -14.27 7.81
CA TYR A 48 9.58 -15.06 7.07
C TYR A 48 10.24 -15.80 5.90
N ASP A 49 9.76 -17.00 5.58
CA ASP A 49 10.19 -17.77 4.40
C ASP A 49 9.57 -17.26 3.08
N CYS A 50 9.19 -16.00 3.05
CA CYS A 50 8.51 -15.34 1.94
C CYS A 50 8.98 -13.89 1.80
N ILE A 51 8.74 -13.29 0.63
CA ILE A 51 8.99 -11.87 0.43
C ILE A 51 7.90 -11.07 1.13
N THR A 52 8.31 -10.01 1.81
CA THR A 52 7.40 -9.10 2.51
C THR A 52 7.54 -7.69 1.98
N LEU A 53 6.40 -7.04 1.73
CA LEU A 53 6.33 -5.64 1.34
C LEU A 53 5.76 -4.83 2.51
N TYR A 54 6.36 -3.69 2.78
CA TYR A 54 5.90 -2.74 3.77
C TYR A 54 5.61 -1.39 3.10
N LEU A 55 4.41 -0.87 3.33
CA LEU A 55 3.97 0.43 2.80
C LEU A 55 3.76 1.39 3.97
N GLY A 56 4.54 2.45 4.04
CA GLY A 56 4.37 3.51 5.02
C GLY A 56 3.05 4.26 4.79
N ALA A 57 2.30 4.52 5.87
CA ALA A 57 1.02 5.20 5.80
C ALA A 57 0.98 6.50 6.59
N GLU A 58 1.49 6.52 7.83
CA GLU A 58 1.48 7.72 8.69
C GLU A 58 2.57 7.63 9.77
N GLY A 59 3.02 8.78 10.26
CA GLY A 59 3.98 8.86 11.36
C GLY A 59 5.40 8.56 10.95
N SER A 60 6.24 8.22 11.93
CA SER A 60 7.67 7.98 11.76
C SER A 60 8.17 6.78 12.54
N GLY A 61 9.18 6.13 11.98
CA GLY A 61 9.83 4.95 12.56
C GLY A 61 10.73 4.28 11.54
N CYS A 62 11.32 3.16 11.94
CA CYS A 62 12.22 2.43 11.08
C CYS A 62 12.02 0.91 11.19
N PHE A 63 12.43 0.22 10.14
CA PHE A 63 12.63 -1.22 10.12
C PHE A 63 14.08 -1.52 10.52
N VAL A 64 14.27 -2.49 11.43
CA VAL A 64 15.57 -2.89 11.95
C VAL A 64 15.96 -4.19 11.27
N LEU A 65 16.93 -4.13 10.34
CA LEU A 65 17.23 -5.22 9.42
C LEU A 65 18.54 -5.93 9.74
N GLY A 66 18.50 -7.27 9.68
CA GLY A 66 19.65 -8.13 9.79
C GLY A 66 20.24 -8.20 11.20
N ALA A 67 21.27 -9.04 11.36
CA ALA A 67 21.96 -9.22 12.64
C ALA A 67 22.72 -7.95 13.10
N GLU A 68 23.10 -7.08 12.16
CA GLU A 68 23.77 -5.80 12.43
C GLU A 68 22.81 -4.70 12.86
N ALA A 69 21.51 -5.00 12.95
CA ALA A 69 20.44 -4.06 13.33
C ALA A 69 20.45 -2.75 12.51
N ARG A 70 20.59 -2.85 11.18
CA ARG A 70 20.56 -1.67 10.31
C ARG A 70 19.19 -1.01 10.33
N HIS A 71 19.15 0.25 10.75
CA HIS A 71 17.91 1.04 10.78
C HIS A 71 17.58 1.57 9.39
N VAL A 72 16.38 1.28 8.92
CA VAL A 72 15.85 1.70 7.61
C VAL A 72 14.54 2.46 7.85
N PRO A 73 14.55 3.80 7.82
CA PRO A 73 13.33 4.58 7.99
C PRO A 73 12.36 4.28 6.85
N LEU A 74 11.06 4.34 7.12
CA LEU A 74 10.01 4.20 6.12
C LEU A 74 9.02 5.36 6.28
N ALA A 75 9.00 6.25 5.30
CA ALA A 75 8.09 7.40 5.28
C ALA A 75 6.71 7.04 4.68
N PRO A 76 5.66 7.81 4.95
CA PRO A 76 4.38 7.68 4.28
C PRO A 76 4.50 7.72 2.74
N GLY A 77 3.85 6.78 2.06
CA GLY A 77 3.91 6.64 0.59
C GLY A 77 5.15 5.92 0.05
N GLU A 78 6.05 5.46 0.93
CA GLU A 78 7.20 4.63 0.54
C GLU A 78 6.89 3.15 0.63
N LEU A 79 7.53 2.38 -0.25
CA LEU A 79 7.56 0.92 -0.27
C LEU A 79 8.94 0.43 0.15
N LEU A 80 9.00 -0.47 1.12
CA LEU A 80 10.17 -1.27 1.48
C LEU A 80 9.87 -2.74 1.14
N VAL A 81 10.75 -3.37 0.37
CA VAL A 81 10.67 -4.80 0.03
C VAL A 81 11.79 -5.56 0.72
N LEU A 82 11.44 -6.63 1.43
CA LEU A 82 12.40 -7.50 2.08
C LEU A 82 12.37 -8.90 1.45
N PRO A 83 13.54 -9.45 1.07
CA PRO A 83 13.67 -10.84 0.64
C PRO A 83 13.25 -11.82 1.74
N SER A 84 12.93 -13.04 1.33
CA SER A 84 12.71 -14.15 2.28
C SER A 84 13.90 -14.32 3.23
N LYS A 85 13.63 -14.73 4.46
CA LYS A 85 14.62 -14.96 5.53
C LYS A 85 15.37 -13.71 5.98
N THR A 86 14.93 -12.51 5.59
CA THR A 86 15.47 -11.28 6.16
C THR A 86 15.00 -11.12 7.60
N LEU A 87 15.91 -11.05 8.55
CA LEU A 87 15.60 -10.71 9.93
C LEU A 87 15.14 -9.25 9.98
N CYS A 88 13.94 -9.01 10.47
CA CYS A 88 13.29 -7.70 10.45
C CYS A 88 12.52 -7.44 11.72
N GLY A 89 12.87 -6.37 12.42
CA GLY A 89 12.07 -5.78 13.49
C GLY A 89 11.53 -4.41 13.07
N THR A 90 10.70 -3.80 13.92
CA THR A 90 10.16 -2.46 13.68
C THR A 90 10.27 -1.62 14.95
N LEU A 91 10.57 -0.35 14.80
CA LEU A 91 10.69 0.61 15.91
C LEU A 91 9.96 1.91 15.51
N ALA A 92 8.94 2.30 16.27
CA ALA A 92 8.33 3.62 16.15
C ALA A 92 9.17 4.66 16.90
N ASP A 93 9.33 5.84 16.32
CA ASP A 93 10.10 6.91 16.95
C ASP A 93 9.49 7.31 18.29
N SER A 94 10.34 7.58 19.29
CA SER A 94 9.90 7.88 20.66
C SER A 94 9.42 9.33 20.84
N ASP A 95 9.85 10.23 19.95
CA ASP A 95 9.53 11.66 19.93
C ASP A 95 8.41 12.02 18.93
N GLY A 96 7.89 11.00 18.22
CA GLY A 96 6.84 11.14 17.23
C GLY A 96 5.45 10.75 17.74
N THR A 97 4.49 10.76 16.83
CA THR A 97 3.11 10.32 17.09
C THR A 97 2.95 8.79 17.01
N GLY A 98 4.02 8.08 16.63
CA GLY A 98 4.02 6.65 16.33
C GLY A 98 4.10 6.39 14.83
N MET A 99 3.87 5.14 14.40
CA MET A 99 4.03 4.69 13.01
C MET A 99 2.86 3.82 12.58
N ILE A 100 2.36 4.06 11.36
CA ILE A 100 1.35 3.21 10.72
C ILE A 100 1.89 2.72 9.40
N TYR A 101 1.78 1.41 9.14
CA TYR A 101 2.17 0.80 7.88
C TYR A 101 1.27 -0.38 7.50
N THR A 102 1.33 -0.75 6.24
CA THR A 102 0.72 -1.98 5.71
C THR A 102 1.80 -3.01 5.44
N GLU A 103 1.60 -4.23 5.92
CA GLU A 103 2.40 -5.40 5.58
C GLU A 103 1.65 -6.26 4.55
N ILE A 104 2.36 -6.70 3.49
CA ILE A 104 1.86 -7.62 2.48
C ILE A 104 2.84 -8.78 2.38
N ILE A 105 2.34 -10.01 2.58
CA ILE A 105 3.15 -11.22 2.55
C ILE A 105 2.89 -11.97 1.25
N LEU A 106 3.95 -12.18 0.45
CA LEU A 106 3.90 -12.94 -0.80
C LEU A 106 4.26 -14.40 -0.54
N LYS A 107 3.24 -15.24 -0.34
CA LYS A 107 3.42 -16.65 0.03
C LYS A 107 3.79 -17.59 -1.13
N LYS A 108 3.56 -17.20 -2.38
CA LYS A 108 3.82 -18.04 -3.56
C LYS A 108 5.15 -17.66 -4.21
N GLU A 109 5.86 -18.69 -4.71
CA GLU A 109 7.14 -18.54 -5.41
C GLU A 109 7.00 -17.99 -6.83
N GLN A 110 5.78 -17.98 -7.39
CA GLN A 110 5.51 -17.56 -8.77
C GLN A 110 4.92 -16.13 -8.80
N PHE A 111 5.81 -15.15 -8.72
CA PHE A 111 5.49 -13.76 -9.01
C PHE A 111 6.67 -13.10 -9.72
N THR A 112 6.37 -12.04 -10.47
CA THR A 112 7.39 -11.15 -11.02
C THR A 112 7.36 -9.85 -10.22
N MET A 113 8.55 -9.35 -9.85
CA MET A 113 8.72 -8.04 -9.23
C MET A 113 9.51 -7.15 -10.16
N ASN A 114 9.11 -5.89 -10.26
CA ASN A 114 9.82 -4.92 -11.06
C ASN A 114 11.22 -4.69 -10.51
N ASN A 115 12.24 -4.80 -11.35
CA ASN A 115 13.65 -4.67 -10.98
C ASN A 115 14.08 -3.24 -10.59
N ILE A 116 13.21 -2.25 -10.80
CA ILE A 116 13.40 -0.88 -10.31
C ILE A 116 13.37 -0.82 -8.78
N ILE A 117 12.64 -1.75 -8.13
CA ILE A 117 12.57 -1.87 -6.68
C ILE A 117 13.82 -2.55 -6.17
N LYS A 118 14.55 -1.89 -5.28
CA LYS A 118 15.74 -2.44 -4.64
C LYS A 118 15.41 -2.96 -3.25
N ALA A 119 15.66 -4.25 -3.04
CA ALA A 119 15.42 -4.89 -1.75
C ALA A 119 16.17 -4.19 -0.61
N GLY A 120 15.51 -3.99 0.52
CA GLY A 120 16.05 -3.33 1.69
C GLY A 120 16.27 -1.81 1.57
N GLN A 121 15.73 -1.18 0.51
CA GLN A 121 15.78 0.27 0.28
C GLN A 121 14.36 0.82 0.12
N PRO A 122 13.93 1.77 0.94
CA PRO A 122 12.65 2.45 0.76
C PRO A 122 12.61 3.22 -0.56
N THR A 123 11.46 3.21 -1.19
CA THR A 123 11.25 3.87 -2.48
C THR A 123 9.90 4.58 -2.48
N ALA A 124 9.89 5.88 -2.75
CA ALA A 124 8.66 6.65 -2.86
C ALA A 124 7.87 6.23 -4.10
N LEU A 125 6.69 5.65 -3.91
CA LEU A 125 5.90 5.07 -4.99
C LEU A 125 5.52 6.10 -6.06
N LYS A 126 5.17 7.32 -5.65
CA LYS A 126 4.76 8.39 -6.59
C LYS A 126 5.87 8.80 -7.55
N ASP A 127 7.14 8.60 -7.18
CA ASP A 127 8.30 9.01 -7.98
C ASP A 127 8.74 7.93 -8.99
N LEU A 128 8.18 6.70 -8.88
CA LEU A 128 8.48 5.60 -9.79
C LEU A 128 7.77 5.70 -11.13
N ILE A 129 6.71 6.49 -11.22
CA ILE A 129 5.91 6.62 -12.43
C ILE A 129 5.73 8.08 -12.81
N SER A 130 5.94 8.40 -14.10
CA SER A 130 5.75 9.74 -14.64
C SER A 130 4.38 9.87 -15.32
N TYR A 131 3.88 11.09 -15.43
CA TYR A 131 2.73 11.39 -16.27
C TYR A 131 3.12 11.30 -17.75
N GLU A 132 2.24 10.76 -18.56
CA GLU A 132 2.33 10.74 -20.03
C GLU A 132 1.20 11.61 -20.59
N GLU A 133 1.55 12.56 -21.45
CA GLU A 133 0.60 13.52 -22.01
C GLU A 133 -0.60 12.84 -22.68
N GLY A 134 -1.82 13.21 -22.24
CA GLY A 134 -3.08 12.71 -22.77
C GLY A 134 -3.34 11.22 -22.52
N SER A 135 -2.58 10.56 -21.65
CA SER A 135 -2.71 9.12 -21.43
C SER A 135 -2.64 8.69 -19.97
N ILE A 136 -2.83 7.40 -19.72
CA ILE A 136 -2.67 6.76 -18.41
C ILE A 136 -1.43 5.88 -18.48
N ALA A 137 -0.38 6.26 -17.74
CA ALA A 137 0.78 5.41 -17.57
C ALA A 137 0.52 4.33 -16.51
N ASN A 138 1.06 3.11 -16.72
CA ASN A 138 0.96 1.98 -15.81
C ASN A 138 2.34 1.40 -15.52
N LEU A 139 2.58 1.01 -14.27
CA LEU A 139 3.82 0.35 -13.85
C LEU A 139 3.50 -0.78 -12.88
N ASP A 140 3.66 -2.03 -13.33
CA ASP A 140 3.53 -3.19 -12.47
C ASP A 140 4.71 -3.25 -11.49
N ILE A 141 4.43 -3.26 -10.20
CA ILE A 141 5.40 -3.45 -9.11
C ILE A 141 5.53 -4.94 -8.79
N VAL A 142 4.39 -5.60 -8.61
CA VAL A 142 4.31 -7.06 -8.41
C VAL A 142 3.17 -7.61 -9.25
N HIS A 143 3.46 -8.71 -9.94
CA HIS A 143 2.47 -9.47 -10.70
C HIS A 143 2.58 -10.96 -10.35
N ALA A 144 1.48 -11.54 -9.90
CA ALA A 144 1.29 -12.97 -9.66
C ALA A 144 -0.09 -13.39 -10.17
N ASP A 145 -0.34 -14.68 -10.29
CA ASP A 145 -1.65 -15.20 -10.77
C ASP A 145 -2.82 -14.72 -9.89
N ASN A 146 -2.58 -14.57 -8.60
CA ASN A 146 -3.59 -14.23 -7.60
C ASN A 146 -3.46 -12.80 -7.05
N MET A 147 -2.52 -12.00 -7.57
CA MET A 147 -2.28 -10.64 -7.07
C MET A 147 -1.62 -9.76 -8.11
N LYS A 148 -2.04 -8.49 -8.13
CA LYS A 148 -1.33 -7.40 -8.81
C LYS A 148 -1.13 -6.23 -7.87
N PHE A 149 0.08 -5.68 -7.88
CA PHE A 149 0.35 -4.39 -7.27
C PHE A 149 0.90 -3.46 -8.35
N VAL A 150 0.10 -2.47 -8.75
CA VAL A 150 0.36 -1.59 -9.90
C VAL A 150 0.30 -0.13 -9.48
N LEU A 151 1.15 0.70 -10.08
CA LEU A 151 1.05 2.15 -10.03
C LEU A 151 0.42 2.65 -11.30
N MET A 152 -0.42 3.67 -11.19
CA MET A 152 -1.04 4.35 -12.33
C MET A 152 -0.89 5.86 -12.18
N ALA A 153 -0.50 6.52 -13.26
CA ALA A 153 -0.43 7.97 -13.37
C ALA A 153 -1.37 8.44 -14.47
N PHE A 154 -2.30 9.31 -14.11
CA PHE A 154 -3.35 9.84 -14.98
C PHE A 154 -3.01 11.28 -15.33
N ASP A 155 -2.89 11.58 -16.60
CA ASP A 155 -2.82 12.97 -17.05
C ASP A 155 -4.21 13.64 -16.98
N GLU A 156 -4.23 14.96 -17.01
CA GLU A 156 -5.49 15.71 -16.97
C GLU A 156 -6.44 15.29 -18.11
N GLY A 157 -7.72 15.10 -17.77
CA GLY A 157 -8.75 14.66 -18.72
C GLY A 157 -8.77 13.17 -19.03
N THR A 158 -7.86 12.38 -18.45
CA THR A 158 -7.88 10.90 -18.56
C THR A 158 -8.64 10.26 -17.40
N GLY A 159 -9.00 8.98 -17.53
CA GLY A 159 -9.70 8.26 -16.45
C GLY A 159 -10.07 6.84 -16.85
N LEU A 160 -10.54 6.06 -15.88
CA LEU A 160 -11.07 4.72 -16.09
C LEU A 160 -12.59 4.77 -16.14
N THR A 161 -13.15 4.38 -17.27
CA THR A 161 -14.62 4.21 -17.45
C THR A 161 -15.15 3.10 -16.53
N PRO A 162 -16.46 3.05 -16.23
CA PRO A 162 -17.04 2.02 -15.39
C PRO A 162 -16.69 0.60 -15.86
N HIS A 163 -16.10 -0.18 -14.96
CA HIS A 163 -15.68 -1.57 -15.21
C HIS A 163 -15.72 -2.38 -13.90
N ARG A 164 -15.49 -3.69 -14.00
CA ARG A 164 -15.50 -4.62 -12.85
C ARG A 164 -14.15 -5.34 -12.75
N ALA A 165 -13.56 -5.36 -11.55
CA ALA A 165 -12.34 -6.11 -11.29
C ALA A 165 -12.63 -7.56 -10.82
N PRO A 166 -11.79 -8.54 -11.17
CA PRO A 166 -12.03 -9.95 -10.83
C PRO A 166 -11.73 -10.29 -9.36
N GLY A 167 -11.24 -9.35 -8.57
CA GLY A 167 -10.83 -9.55 -7.18
C GLY A 167 -11.17 -8.38 -6.28
N ASN A 168 -10.85 -8.54 -5.00
CA ASN A 168 -10.91 -7.43 -4.05
C ASN A 168 -9.69 -6.54 -4.22
N ALA A 169 -9.88 -5.22 -4.13
CA ALA A 169 -8.77 -4.29 -4.30
C ALA A 169 -8.78 -3.16 -3.28
N ILE A 170 -7.59 -2.63 -2.99
CA ILE A 170 -7.41 -1.33 -2.33
C ILE A 170 -6.68 -0.43 -3.31
N LEU A 171 -7.33 0.68 -3.65
CA LEU A 171 -6.75 1.82 -4.32
C LEU A 171 -6.26 2.79 -3.25
N THR A 172 -5.04 3.30 -3.37
CA THR A 172 -4.52 4.38 -2.52
C THR A 172 -4.08 5.54 -3.39
N ALA A 173 -4.61 6.72 -3.17
CA ALA A 173 -4.20 7.94 -3.86
C ALA A 173 -2.82 8.37 -3.36
N LEU A 174 -1.86 8.50 -4.29
CA LEU A 174 -0.47 8.89 -3.98
C LEU A 174 -0.23 10.38 -4.21
N GLU A 175 -0.94 10.96 -5.19
CA GLU A 175 -0.82 12.37 -5.57
C GLU A 175 -2.11 12.85 -6.24
N GLY A 176 -2.50 14.11 -6.00
CA GLY A 176 -3.70 14.70 -6.57
C GLY A 176 -4.99 14.22 -5.92
N LYS A 177 -6.09 14.31 -6.67
CA LYS A 177 -7.41 13.85 -6.24
C LYS A 177 -8.23 13.30 -7.41
N ALA A 178 -9.18 12.41 -7.10
CA ALA A 178 -10.08 11.83 -8.09
C ALA A 178 -11.49 11.62 -7.52
N ILE A 179 -12.46 11.53 -8.40
CA ILE A 179 -13.79 11.01 -8.06
C ILE A 179 -13.79 9.50 -8.36
N ILE A 180 -14.09 8.72 -7.34
CA ILE A 180 -14.30 7.28 -7.44
C ILE A 180 -15.78 7.02 -7.58
N GLY A 181 -16.21 6.61 -8.76
CA GLY A 181 -17.57 6.07 -8.94
C GLY A 181 -17.59 4.63 -8.43
N TYR A 182 -18.51 4.27 -7.53
CA TYR A 182 -18.67 2.91 -7.03
C TYR A 182 -20.14 2.56 -6.80
N GLU A 183 -20.64 1.52 -7.49
CA GLU A 183 -22.03 1.03 -7.40
C GLU A 183 -23.07 2.16 -7.49
N GLY A 184 -22.86 3.10 -8.44
CA GLY A 184 -23.77 4.21 -8.71
C GLY A 184 -23.66 5.40 -7.75
N ARG A 185 -22.62 5.47 -6.94
CA ARG A 185 -22.31 6.61 -6.06
C ARG A 185 -20.91 7.14 -6.33
N ASP A 186 -20.76 8.44 -6.17
CA ASP A 186 -19.48 9.13 -6.33
C ASP A 186 -18.87 9.48 -4.97
N TYR A 187 -17.55 9.31 -4.87
CA TYR A 187 -16.78 9.59 -3.68
C TYR A 187 -15.52 10.38 -4.07
N GLU A 188 -15.28 11.51 -3.43
CA GLU A 188 -14.01 12.22 -3.57
C GLU A 188 -12.92 11.46 -2.82
N LEU A 189 -11.78 11.25 -3.46
CA LEU A 189 -10.60 10.62 -2.90
C LEU A 189 -9.40 11.56 -3.04
N ASN A 190 -8.77 11.89 -1.92
CA ASN A 190 -7.62 12.79 -1.83
C ASN A 190 -6.32 12.00 -1.61
N ALA A 191 -5.17 12.61 -1.94
CA ALA A 191 -3.87 12.01 -1.65
C ALA A 191 -3.75 11.55 -0.19
N GLY A 192 -3.24 10.35 0.03
CA GLY A 192 -3.15 9.68 1.34
C GLY A 192 -4.40 8.88 1.74
N GLU A 193 -5.51 9.06 1.05
CA GLU A 193 -6.72 8.25 1.27
C GLU A 193 -6.73 7.00 0.40
N SER A 194 -7.47 6.00 0.87
CA SER A 194 -7.67 4.72 0.18
C SER A 194 -9.16 4.46 -0.06
N PHE A 195 -9.45 3.65 -1.07
CA PHE A 195 -10.78 3.14 -1.36
C PHE A 195 -10.74 1.64 -1.61
N ARG A 196 -11.71 0.90 -1.04
CA ARG A 196 -11.82 -0.53 -1.25
C ARG A 196 -12.85 -0.85 -2.32
N PHE A 197 -12.47 -1.67 -3.29
CA PHE A 197 -13.38 -2.32 -4.23
C PHE A 197 -13.56 -3.78 -3.84
N ASP A 198 -14.81 -4.24 -3.79
CA ASP A 198 -15.11 -5.67 -3.64
C ASP A 198 -15.08 -6.35 -5.01
N LYS A 199 -14.83 -7.65 -5.02
CA LYS A 199 -14.84 -8.47 -6.23
C LYS A 199 -16.10 -8.22 -7.06
N ASN A 200 -15.92 -7.93 -8.34
CA ASN A 200 -16.97 -7.60 -9.31
C ASN A 200 -17.76 -6.31 -9.02
N GLY A 201 -17.36 -5.48 -8.04
CA GLY A 201 -17.96 -4.16 -7.83
C GLY A 201 -17.75 -3.26 -9.06
N LEU A 202 -18.81 -2.61 -9.55
CA LEU A 202 -18.73 -1.67 -10.67
C LEU A 202 -18.08 -0.37 -10.20
N HIS A 203 -16.99 0.02 -10.82
CA HIS A 203 -16.25 1.22 -10.40
C HIS A 203 -15.61 1.96 -11.57
N SER A 204 -15.35 3.25 -11.34
CA SER A 204 -14.66 4.15 -12.25
C SER A 204 -13.68 5.05 -11.47
N VAL A 205 -12.72 5.63 -12.17
CA VAL A 205 -11.78 6.61 -11.61
C VAL A 205 -11.76 7.82 -12.52
N THR A 206 -12.18 8.97 -12.01
CA THR A 206 -12.22 10.24 -12.73
C THR A 206 -11.33 11.27 -12.03
N PRO A 207 -10.08 11.43 -12.44
CA PRO A 207 -9.16 12.41 -11.89
C PRO A 207 -9.68 13.85 -12.00
N GLN A 208 -9.35 14.66 -11.01
CA GLN A 208 -9.58 16.12 -11.05
C GLN A 208 -8.24 16.84 -11.23
N GLY A 209 -7.74 16.86 -12.46
CA GLY A 209 -6.38 17.22 -12.82
C GLY A 209 -5.45 15.99 -12.85
N LYS A 210 -4.16 16.18 -12.65
CA LYS A 210 -3.19 15.09 -12.59
C LYS A 210 -3.35 14.26 -11.31
N PHE A 211 -3.28 12.92 -11.45
CA PHE A 211 -3.54 12.01 -10.34
C PHE A 211 -2.62 10.79 -10.41
N LYS A 212 -2.07 10.36 -9.27
CA LYS A 212 -1.34 9.09 -9.15
C LYS A 212 -1.96 8.22 -8.07
N MET A 213 -2.02 6.93 -8.34
CA MET A 213 -2.50 5.94 -7.37
C MET A 213 -1.68 4.67 -7.40
N SER A 214 -1.73 3.91 -6.32
CA SER A 214 -1.40 2.50 -6.28
C SER A 214 -2.67 1.66 -6.20
N LEU A 215 -2.64 0.48 -6.82
CA LEU A 215 -3.73 -0.49 -6.75
C LEU A 215 -3.17 -1.84 -6.34
N LEU A 216 -3.60 -2.33 -5.18
CA LEU A 216 -3.38 -3.70 -4.72
C LEU A 216 -4.64 -4.51 -5.01
N LEU A 217 -4.58 -5.40 -5.99
CA LEU A 217 -5.66 -6.29 -6.41
C LEU A 217 -5.33 -7.71 -5.96
N VAL A 218 -6.24 -8.37 -5.25
CA VAL A 218 -6.15 -9.79 -4.86
C VAL A 218 -7.28 -10.56 -5.54
N ILE A 219 -6.91 -11.58 -6.32
CA ILE A 219 -7.80 -12.42 -7.12
C ILE A 219 -7.97 -13.77 -6.40
N GLU A 220 -9.21 -14.16 -6.11
CA GLU A 220 -9.60 -15.45 -5.52
C GLU A 220 -10.54 -16.22 -6.45
#